data_44fbd934416e9c0245a8628ad9e5a70f
#
_entry.id   44fbd934416e9c0245a8628ad9e5a70f
#
_cell.length_a   1.000
_cell.length_b   1.000
_cell.length_c   1.000
_cell.angle_alpha   90.00
_cell.angle_beta   90.00
_cell.angle_gamma   90.00
#
_symmetry.space_group_name_H-M   'P 1'
#
loop_
_entity.id
_entity.type
_entity.pdbx_description
1 polymer ?
#
loop_
_entity_poly.entity_id
_entity_poly.type
_entity_poly.pdbx_seq_one_letter_code
_entity_poly.pdbx_strand_id
1 'polypeptide(L)'
;MASGETVNSATISTDSRFGILSKSGPDAKTMFTDKVVPISVNYPFFFKPIQDGMDRPKTELAYRVPASKFTRRKLETNETLRELTGLDTTVDWKNTGDNSYDGEKLKLLVHDESGKWERPNNILNNWRVTKTTLRLGSKIIGKCMMGSTSNALDKGGDNFKKLYYDSDVTLSLIHI
;
A
#
# COMPACT_ATOMS: atom_id res chain seq x y z
N MET A 1 -10.57 6.20 6.09
CA MET A 1 -10.47 6.72 4.72
C MET A 1 -9.34 6.02 3.93
N ALA A 2 -8.06 6.12 4.30
CA ALA A 2 -6.95 5.51 3.56
C ALA A 2 -7.09 4.00 3.29
N SER A 3 -7.49 3.21 4.28
CA SER A 3 -7.69 1.76 4.12
C SER A 3 -8.79 1.41 3.10
N GLY A 4 -9.87 2.18 3.06
CA GLY A 4 -10.94 2.00 2.07
C GLY A 4 -10.46 2.32 0.65
N GLU A 5 -9.73 3.43 0.48
CA GLU A 5 -9.11 3.80 -0.79
C GLU A 5 -8.11 2.75 -1.28
N THR A 6 -7.30 2.20 -0.35
CA THR A 6 -6.34 1.14 -0.67
C THR A 6 -7.04 -0.10 -1.24
N VAL A 7 -8.09 -0.60 -0.57
CA VAL A 7 -8.81 -1.78 -1.04
C VAL A 7 -9.56 -1.48 -2.34
N ASN A 8 -10.28 -0.36 -2.42
CA ASN A 8 -11.01 0.00 -3.62
C ASN A 8 -10.08 0.14 -4.84
N SER A 9 -8.96 0.85 -4.68
CA SER A 9 -7.98 0.98 -5.75
C SER A 9 -7.34 -0.35 -6.13
N ALA A 10 -7.09 -1.24 -5.16
CA ALA A 10 -6.52 -2.55 -5.41
C ALA A 10 -7.47 -3.49 -6.16
N THR A 11 -8.79 -3.41 -5.90
CA THR A 11 -9.79 -4.25 -6.56
C THR A 11 -10.09 -3.87 -8.01
N ILE A 12 -9.70 -2.67 -8.44
CA ILE A 12 -9.91 -2.17 -9.81
C ILE A 12 -8.61 -1.98 -10.60
N SER A 13 -7.46 -2.25 -9.99
CA SER A 13 -6.14 -2.12 -10.64
C SER A 13 -5.60 -3.49 -11.04
N THR A 14 -4.88 -3.54 -12.15
CA THR A 14 -4.15 -4.71 -12.60
C THR A 14 -2.65 -4.47 -12.47
N ASP A 15 -1.87 -5.53 -12.23
CA ASP A 15 -0.41 -5.52 -12.16
C ASP A 15 0.13 -4.37 -11.28
N SER A 16 -0.44 -4.25 -10.08
CA SER A 16 -0.21 -3.10 -9.23
C SER A 16 0.14 -3.50 -7.80
N ARG A 17 0.99 -2.68 -7.16
CA ARG A 17 1.36 -2.87 -5.77
C ARG A 17 0.95 -1.68 -4.91
N PHE A 18 0.46 -1.98 -3.71
CA PHE A 18 -0.01 -1.01 -2.73
C PHE A 18 0.74 -1.23 -1.42
N GLY A 19 1.39 -0.19 -0.91
CA GLY A 19 2.24 -0.27 0.27
C GLY A 19 1.66 0.50 1.45
N ILE A 20 1.88 -0.02 2.67
CA ILE A 20 1.47 0.61 3.91
C ILE A 20 2.68 0.75 4.83
N LEU A 21 2.91 1.97 5.29
CA LEU A 21 3.84 2.32 6.36
C LEU A 21 3.09 3.06 7.46
N SER A 22 3.55 2.91 8.69
CA SER A 22 3.06 3.67 9.85
C SER A 22 4.25 4.12 10.71
N LYS A 23 4.00 4.72 11.86
CA LYS A 23 5.07 5.13 12.79
C LYS A 23 5.98 3.96 13.22
N SER A 24 5.45 2.74 13.23
CA SER A 24 6.21 1.51 13.50
C SER A 24 5.69 0.34 12.68
N GLY A 25 6.49 -0.73 12.57
CA GLY A 25 6.09 -1.97 11.89
C GLY A 25 4.84 -2.62 12.50
N PRO A 26 4.75 -2.80 13.83
CA PRO A 26 3.53 -3.29 14.47
C PRO A 26 2.28 -2.47 14.17
N ASP A 27 2.39 -1.12 14.13
CA ASP A 27 1.26 -0.25 13.79
C ASP A 27 0.84 -0.41 12.32
N ALA A 28 1.81 -0.51 11.40
CA ALA A 28 1.54 -0.80 9.98
C ALA A 28 0.83 -2.15 9.80
N LYS A 29 1.29 -3.19 10.52
CA LYS A 29 0.64 -4.49 10.56
C LYS A 29 -0.78 -4.41 11.10
N THR A 30 -1.00 -3.71 12.20
CA THR A 30 -2.34 -3.51 12.78
C THR A 30 -3.27 -2.79 11.80
N MET A 31 -2.78 -1.73 11.14
CA MET A 31 -3.56 -1.07 10.09
C MET A 31 -3.95 -2.04 8.97
N PHE A 32 -3.02 -2.90 8.55
CA PHE A 32 -3.28 -3.91 7.52
C PHE A 32 -4.30 -4.95 7.99
N THR A 33 -4.06 -5.61 9.15
CA THR A 33 -4.90 -6.72 9.63
C THR A 33 -6.28 -6.29 10.10
N ASP A 34 -6.39 -5.12 10.73
CA ASP A 34 -7.60 -4.70 11.43
C ASP A 34 -8.46 -3.72 10.64
N LYS A 35 -7.87 -3.10 9.60
CA LYS A 35 -8.60 -2.15 8.74
C LYS A 35 -8.68 -2.61 7.29
N VAL A 36 -7.55 -2.93 6.66
CA VAL A 36 -7.51 -3.27 5.22
C VAL A 36 -8.12 -4.65 4.96
N VAL A 37 -7.67 -5.66 5.67
CA VAL A 37 -8.15 -7.05 5.50
C VAL A 37 -9.65 -7.18 5.76
N PRO A 38 -10.25 -6.62 6.84
CA PRO A 38 -11.70 -6.68 7.04
C PRO A 38 -12.51 -6.01 5.93
N ILE A 39 -12.03 -4.90 5.36
CA ILE A 39 -12.69 -4.26 4.22
C ILE A 39 -12.69 -5.21 3.02
N SER A 40 -11.55 -5.85 2.72
CA SER A 40 -11.46 -6.83 1.64
C SER A 40 -12.36 -8.05 1.86
N VAL A 41 -12.41 -8.57 3.10
CA VAL A 41 -13.27 -9.73 3.44
C VAL A 41 -14.75 -9.40 3.22
N ASN A 42 -15.18 -8.21 3.62
CA ASN A 42 -16.55 -7.73 3.51
C ASN A 42 -16.85 -7.01 2.19
N TYR A 43 -15.92 -7.01 1.24
CA TYR A 43 -16.16 -6.38 -0.06
C TYR A 43 -17.29 -7.10 -0.79
N PRO A 44 -18.18 -6.39 -1.51
CA PRO A 44 -19.32 -7.01 -2.19
C PRO A 44 -18.86 -8.16 -3.10
N PHE A 45 -19.45 -9.35 -2.93
CA PHE A 45 -18.95 -10.59 -3.53
C PHE A 45 -18.82 -10.53 -5.06
N PHE A 46 -19.73 -9.80 -5.72
CA PHE A 46 -19.75 -9.67 -7.19
C PHE A 46 -18.70 -8.69 -7.74
N PHE A 47 -18.07 -7.89 -6.87
CA PHE A 47 -16.94 -7.02 -7.22
C PHE A 47 -15.61 -7.52 -6.62
N LYS A 48 -15.67 -8.56 -5.76
CA LYS A 48 -14.47 -9.07 -5.10
C LYS A 48 -13.62 -9.87 -6.08
N PRO A 49 -12.36 -9.46 -6.33
CA PRO A 49 -11.46 -10.22 -7.18
C PRO A 49 -11.11 -11.58 -6.59
N ILE A 50 -10.59 -12.47 -7.41
CA ILE A 50 -10.01 -13.73 -6.96
C ILE A 50 -8.84 -13.40 -6.03
N GLN A 51 -8.85 -13.99 -4.82
CA GLN A 51 -7.82 -13.82 -3.82
C GLN A 51 -6.97 -15.07 -3.70
N ASP A 52 -5.65 -14.92 -3.69
CA ASP A 52 -4.71 -16.00 -3.39
C ASP A 52 -4.45 -16.08 -1.88
N GLY A 53 -4.39 -17.29 -1.36
CA GLY A 53 -4.09 -17.54 0.05
C GLY A 53 -5.30 -17.50 0.98
N MET A 54 -5.06 -17.16 2.24
CA MET A 54 -6.08 -17.15 3.30
C MET A 54 -7.00 -15.94 3.17
N ASP A 55 -8.26 -16.08 3.60
CA ASP A 55 -9.22 -14.97 3.64
C ASP A 55 -8.75 -13.80 4.52
N ARG A 56 -8.00 -14.11 5.57
CA ARG A 56 -7.43 -13.10 6.51
C ARG A 56 -5.91 -13.20 6.55
N PRO A 57 -5.22 -12.68 5.53
CA PRO A 57 -3.77 -12.69 5.49
C PRO A 57 -3.18 -11.74 6.55
N LYS A 58 -1.95 -12.03 7.01
CA LYS A 58 -1.25 -11.24 8.02
C LYS A 58 -0.13 -10.36 7.44
N THR A 59 0.28 -10.63 6.22
CA THR A 59 1.45 -9.98 5.59
C THR A 59 1.15 -9.36 4.24
N GLU A 60 0.46 -10.08 3.37
CA GLU A 60 0.16 -9.67 2.01
C GLU A 60 -1.27 -10.09 1.64
N LEU A 61 -2.03 -9.19 1.08
CA LEU A 61 -3.32 -9.45 0.44
C LEU A 61 -3.08 -9.44 -1.07
N ALA A 62 -3.26 -10.60 -1.71
CA ALA A 62 -2.97 -10.77 -3.13
C ALA A 62 -4.24 -11.10 -3.92
N TYR A 63 -4.58 -10.26 -4.87
CA TYR A 63 -5.66 -10.47 -5.84
C TYR A 63 -5.08 -11.08 -7.11
N ARG A 64 -4.79 -12.36 -7.04
CA ARG A 64 -4.26 -13.15 -8.18
C ARG A 64 -4.83 -14.56 -8.15
N VAL A 65 -4.71 -15.26 -9.25
CA VAL A 65 -5.08 -16.68 -9.31
C VAL A 65 -4.12 -17.50 -8.44
N PRO A 66 -4.64 -18.37 -7.54
CA PRO A 66 -3.81 -19.18 -6.68
C PRO A 66 -2.78 -20.01 -7.46
N ALA A 67 -1.53 -19.96 -7.02
CA ALA A 67 -0.41 -20.65 -7.67
C ALA A 67 -0.34 -22.16 -7.39
N SER A 68 -1.38 -22.78 -6.79
CA SER A 68 -1.37 -24.20 -6.53
C SER A 68 -1.26 -25.01 -7.83
N LYS A 69 -0.47 -26.08 -7.84
CA LYS A 69 -0.30 -26.97 -9.01
C LYS A 69 -1.64 -27.51 -9.51
N PHE A 70 -2.58 -27.76 -8.60
CA PHE A 70 -3.91 -28.25 -8.92
C PHE A 70 -4.76 -27.20 -9.64
N THR A 71 -4.77 -25.99 -9.14
CA THR A 71 -5.51 -24.86 -9.73
C THR A 71 -4.93 -24.49 -11.09
N ARG A 72 -3.60 -24.44 -11.21
CA ARG A 72 -2.92 -24.16 -12.48
C ARG A 72 -3.26 -25.22 -13.54
N ARG A 73 -3.22 -26.52 -13.19
CA ARG A 73 -3.57 -27.63 -14.09
C ARG A 73 -5.03 -27.56 -14.51
N LYS A 74 -5.94 -27.21 -13.62
CA LYS A 74 -7.38 -27.05 -13.90
C LYS A 74 -7.62 -25.84 -14.83
N LEU A 75 -6.87 -24.75 -14.66
CA LEU A 75 -6.90 -23.59 -15.54
C LEU A 75 -6.37 -23.90 -16.94
N GLU A 76 -5.31 -24.72 -17.06
CA GLU A 76 -4.73 -25.12 -18.35
C GLU A 76 -5.66 -26.03 -19.16
N THR A 77 -6.50 -26.82 -18.50
CA THR A 77 -7.41 -27.79 -19.16
C THR A 77 -8.80 -27.24 -19.46
N ASN A 78 -9.19 -26.11 -18.86
CA ASN A 78 -10.52 -25.53 -19.03
C ASN A 78 -10.41 -24.13 -19.64
N GLU A 79 -10.83 -23.95 -20.89
CA GLU A 79 -10.77 -22.67 -21.61
C GLU A 79 -11.50 -21.56 -20.89
N THR A 80 -12.66 -21.85 -20.29
CA THR A 80 -13.44 -20.87 -19.51
C THR A 80 -12.66 -20.37 -18.28
N LEU A 81 -11.78 -21.19 -17.69
CA LEU A 81 -10.95 -20.81 -16.57
C LEU A 81 -9.64 -20.14 -16.98
N ARG A 82 -9.20 -20.29 -18.23
CA ARG A 82 -8.05 -19.56 -18.79
C ARG A 82 -8.34 -18.06 -18.93
N GLU A 83 -9.60 -17.70 -19.10
CA GLU A 83 -10.03 -16.29 -19.15
C GLU A 83 -10.11 -15.64 -17.77
N LEU A 84 -10.06 -16.42 -16.68
CA LEU A 84 -9.98 -15.90 -15.31
C LEU A 84 -8.54 -15.49 -15.00
N THR A 85 -8.08 -14.43 -15.62
CA THR A 85 -6.84 -13.77 -15.23
C THR A 85 -7.08 -13.03 -13.93
N GLY A 86 -6.30 -13.34 -12.89
CA GLY A 86 -6.29 -12.54 -11.67
C GLY A 86 -5.82 -11.11 -11.97
N LEU A 87 -6.05 -10.19 -11.05
CA LEU A 87 -5.59 -8.80 -11.21
C LEU A 87 -4.07 -8.66 -11.08
N ASP A 88 -3.39 -9.67 -10.53
CA ASP A 88 -1.96 -9.63 -10.15
C ASP A 88 -1.60 -8.40 -9.31
N THR A 89 -2.53 -8.03 -8.42
CA THR A 89 -2.42 -6.87 -7.55
C THR A 89 -2.20 -7.30 -6.12
N THR A 90 -1.29 -6.62 -5.44
CA THR A 90 -0.94 -6.91 -4.05
C THR A 90 -1.05 -5.69 -3.16
N VAL A 91 -1.47 -5.92 -1.91
CA VAL A 91 -1.43 -4.95 -0.83
C VAL A 91 -0.60 -5.54 0.29
N ASP A 92 0.46 -4.87 0.69
CA ASP A 92 1.31 -5.31 1.79
C ASP A 92 1.65 -4.17 2.76
N TRP A 93 2.30 -4.52 3.84
CA TRP A 93 2.86 -3.58 4.79
C TRP A 93 4.33 -3.93 5.05
N LYS A 94 5.13 -2.92 5.40
CA LYS A 94 6.54 -3.12 5.78
C LYS A 94 6.87 -2.50 7.11
N ASN A 95 7.95 -2.99 7.72
CA ASN A 95 8.54 -2.35 8.87
C ASN A 95 8.98 -0.94 8.50
N THR A 96 8.78 -0.02 9.45
CA THR A 96 9.16 1.37 9.32
C THR A 96 10.68 1.50 9.28
N GLY A 97 11.18 2.17 8.28
CA GLY A 97 12.62 2.40 8.08
C GLY A 97 12.86 3.33 6.91
N ASP A 98 14.03 3.96 6.88
CA ASP A 98 14.38 4.95 5.86
C ASP A 98 14.33 4.35 4.44
N ASN A 99 14.67 3.07 4.28
CA ASN A 99 14.71 2.37 2.98
C ASN A 99 13.53 1.42 2.74
N SER A 100 12.44 1.56 3.51
CA SER A 100 11.24 0.74 3.27
C SER A 100 10.68 1.00 1.87
N TYR A 101 10.35 -0.08 1.14
CA TYR A 101 9.92 -0.06 -0.25
C TYR A 101 10.96 0.41 -1.27
N ASP A 102 12.24 0.52 -0.91
CA ASP A 102 13.28 0.84 -1.90
C ASP A 102 13.30 -0.19 -3.05
N GLY A 103 13.45 0.30 -4.28
CA GLY A 103 13.47 -0.52 -5.50
C GLY A 103 12.10 -1.03 -5.98
N GLU A 104 11.03 -0.83 -5.23
CA GLU A 104 9.69 -1.27 -5.63
C GLU A 104 8.94 -0.22 -6.45
N LYS A 105 7.88 -0.64 -7.15
CA LYS A 105 6.97 0.27 -7.86
C LYS A 105 5.59 0.16 -7.23
N LEU A 106 5.07 1.30 -6.76
CA LEU A 106 3.83 1.37 -6.03
C LEU A 106 2.80 2.22 -6.77
N LYS A 107 1.57 1.74 -6.83
CA LYS A 107 0.41 2.49 -7.31
C LYS A 107 -0.13 3.44 -6.24
N LEU A 108 -0.11 2.99 -4.99
CA LEU A 108 -0.46 3.79 -3.82
C LEU A 108 0.45 3.42 -2.66
N LEU A 109 0.99 4.42 -2.00
CA LEU A 109 1.71 4.30 -0.74
C LEU A 109 0.92 5.05 0.34
N VAL A 110 0.62 4.37 1.44
CA VAL A 110 -0.02 4.98 2.60
C VAL A 110 1.02 5.15 3.70
N HIS A 111 1.22 6.38 4.14
CA HIS A 111 1.98 6.73 5.33
C HIS A 111 1.00 7.13 6.43
N ASP A 112 0.73 6.21 7.33
CA ASP A 112 -0.07 6.47 8.52
C ASP A 112 0.80 7.03 9.63
N GLU A 113 0.24 7.93 10.46
CA GLU A 113 0.93 8.55 11.59
C GLU A 113 2.27 9.22 11.21
N SER A 114 2.30 9.91 10.07
CA SER A 114 3.50 10.50 9.47
C SER A 114 4.26 11.49 10.39
N GLY A 115 3.56 12.18 11.29
CA GLY A 115 4.17 13.10 12.27
C GLY A 115 4.71 12.42 13.52
N LYS A 116 4.58 11.10 13.64
CA LYS A 116 4.97 10.33 14.84
C LYS A 116 6.14 9.37 14.60
N TRP A 117 6.87 9.57 13.51
CA TRP A 117 8.08 8.80 13.25
C TRP A 117 9.20 9.25 14.16
N GLU A 118 9.58 8.37 15.08
CA GLU A 118 10.63 8.63 16.07
C GLU A 118 11.97 8.05 15.62
N ARG A 119 13.05 8.64 16.11
CA ARG A 119 14.41 8.16 15.88
C ARG A 119 14.54 6.66 16.21
N PRO A 120 15.35 5.88 15.46
CA PRO A 120 16.26 6.35 14.42
C PRO A 120 15.60 6.65 13.07
N ASN A 121 14.33 6.30 12.88
CA ASN A 121 13.63 6.48 11.61
C ASN A 121 13.32 7.95 11.33
N ASN A 122 13.40 8.35 10.06
CA ASN A 122 13.13 9.71 9.65
C ASN A 122 12.23 9.73 8.41
N ILE A 123 11.05 10.31 8.54
CA ILE A 123 10.09 10.38 7.43
C ILE A 123 10.63 11.15 6.22
N LEU A 124 11.48 12.16 6.40
CA LEU A 124 12.08 12.88 5.28
C LEU A 124 13.05 11.98 4.48
N ASN A 125 13.84 11.16 5.17
CA ASN A 125 14.74 10.20 4.52
C ASN A 125 13.93 9.14 3.79
N ASN A 126 12.94 8.56 4.46
CA ASN A 126 12.06 7.59 3.82
C ASN A 126 11.34 8.19 2.60
N TRP A 127 10.85 9.43 2.70
CA TRP A 127 10.20 10.10 1.58
C TRP A 127 11.12 10.30 0.38
N ARG A 128 12.41 10.62 0.61
CA ARG A 128 13.40 10.71 -0.48
C ARG A 128 13.51 9.40 -1.28
N VAL A 129 13.42 8.27 -0.60
CA VAL A 129 13.45 6.94 -1.21
C VAL A 129 12.09 6.61 -1.83
N THR A 130 11.02 6.68 -1.05
CA THR A 130 9.70 6.19 -1.46
C THR A 130 9.06 7.01 -2.58
N LYS A 131 9.36 8.32 -2.71
CA LYS A 131 8.89 9.11 -3.87
C LYS A 131 9.36 8.55 -5.22
N THR A 132 10.48 7.82 -5.25
CA THR A 132 11.00 7.16 -6.47
C THR A 132 10.20 5.92 -6.83
N THR A 133 9.58 5.27 -5.84
CA THR A 133 8.73 4.09 -6.06
C THR A 133 7.43 4.43 -6.80
N LEU A 134 7.01 5.70 -6.70
CA LEU A 134 5.79 6.23 -7.33
C LEU A 134 6.03 6.75 -8.76
N ARG A 135 7.25 6.54 -9.28
CA ARG A 135 7.67 7.00 -10.60
C ARG A 135 8.33 5.89 -11.41
N LEU A 136 8.15 5.95 -12.72
CA LEU A 136 8.88 5.15 -13.69
C LEU A 136 9.59 6.12 -14.66
N GLY A 137 10.86 6.38 -14.40
CA GLY A 137 11.58 7.46 -15.06
C GLY A 137 10.94 8.83 -14.76
N SER A 138 10.57 9.57 -15.77
CA SER A 138 9.87 10.86 -15.65
C SER A 138 8.36 10.73 -15.41
N LYS A 139 7.78 9.55 -15.67
CA LYS A 139 6.33 9.31 -15.55
C LYS A 139 5.94 9.02 -14.10
N ILE A 140 4.93 9.71 -13.61
CA ILE A 140 4.29 9.41 -12.33
C ILE A 140 3.33 8.23 -12.54
N ILE A 141 3.50 7.16 -11.76
CA ILE A 141 2.70 5.93 -11.84
C ILE A 141 1.85 5.69 -10.59
N GLY A 142 2.18 6.33 -9.49
CA GLY A 142 1.51 6.13 -8.20
C GLY A 142 1.27 7.41 -7.42
N LYS A 143 0.55 7.27 -6.31
CA LYS A 143 0.20 8.34 -5.37
C LYS A 143 0.72 8.00 -3.98
N CYS A 144 0.90 9.01 -3.12
CA CYS A 144 1.12 8.84 -1.70
C CYS A 144 -0.01 9.51 -0.92
N MET A 145 -0.55 8.80 0.07
CA MET A 145 -1.47 9.35 1.06
C MET A 145 -0.73 9.42 2.40
N MET A 146 -0.53 10.62 2.89
CA MET A 146 0.07 10.85 4.21
C MET A 146 -0.97 11.41 5.15
N GLY A 147 -1.06 10.84 6.35
CA GLY A 147 -1.95 11.30 7.39
C GLY A 147 -1.28 11.23 8.74
N SER A 148 -1.58 12.18 9.62
CA SER A 148 -1.12 12.18 11.01
C SER A 148 -2.01 13.03 11.88
N THR A 149 -2.04 12.70 13.17
CA THR A 149 -2.40 13.65 14.21
C THR A 149 -1.19 14.51 14.58
N SER A 150 -1.40 15.66 15.15
CA SER A 150 -0.34 16.55 15.63
C SER A 150 0.58 15.83 16.63
N ASN A 151 1.86 16.12 16.58
CA ASN A 151 2.86 15.60 17.50
C ASN A 151 3.82 16.72 17.93
N ALA A 152 4.48 16.54 19.06
CA ALA A 152 5.52 17.47 19.52
C ALA A 152 6.65 17.56 18.47
N LEU A 153 7.18 18.76 18.27
CA LEU A 153 8.16 19.02 17.22
C LEU A 153 9.45 18.23 17.43
N ASP A 154 9.87 18.05 18.68
CA ASP A 154 11.04 17.28 19.08
C ASP A 154 10.88 15.76 18.91
N LYS A 155 9.64 15.28 18.76
CA LYS A 155 9.26 13.86 18.60
C LYS A 155 8.83 13.50 17.16
N GLY A 156 9.43 14.13 16.16
CA GLY A 156 9.17 13.86 14.76
C GLY A 156 8.16 14.79 14.07
N GLY A 157 7.41 15.59 14.83
CA GLY A 157 6.46 16.56 14.29
C GLY A 157 7.10 17.62 13.39
N ASP A 158 8.36 18.03 13.69
CA ASP A 158 9.10 19.00 12.87
C ASP A 158 9.38 18.49 11.45
N ASN A 159 9.73 17.21 11.32
CA ASN A 159 9.99 16.61 10.01
C ASN A 159 8.72 16.53 9.16
N PHE A 160 7.59 16.18 9.76
CA PHE A 160 6.31 16.17 9.06
C PHE A 160 5.84 17.57 8.71
N LYS A 161 6.04 18.55 9.60
CA LYS A 161 5.76 19.96 9.35
C LYS A 161 6.54 20.48 8.14
N LYS A 162 7.84 20.19 8.05
CA LYS A 162 8.66 20.54 6.87
C LYS A 162 8.09 19.92 5.60
N LEU A 163 7.80 18.60 5.63
CA LEU A 163 7.24 17.91 4.49
C LEU A 163 5.91 18.52 4.03
N TYR A 164 5.07 18.93 4.98
CA TYR A 164 3.79 19.55 4.71
C TYR A 164 3.93 20.92 4.04
N TYR A 165 4.78 21.80 4.61
CA TYR A 165 4.96 23.14 4.07
C TYR A 165 5.78 23.19 2.77
N ASP A 166 6.70 22.23 2.57
CA ASP A 166 7.46 22.09 1.35
C ASP A 166 6.64 21.44 0.22
N SER A 167 5.45 20.92 0.54
CA SER A 167 4.54 20.41 -0.48
C SER A 167 3.84 21.58 -1.20
N ASP A 168 4.24 21.82 -2.42
CA ASP A 168 3.55 22.78 -3.29
C ASP A 168 2.24 22.17 -3.78
N VAL A 169 1.13 22.81 -3.46
CA VAL A 169 -0.23 22.34 -3.83
C VAL A 169 -0.39 22.23 -5.35
N THR A 170 0.35 23.05 -6.13
CA THR A 170 0.31 23.03 -7.58
C THR A 170 1.17 21.93 -8.21
N LEU A 171 2.23 21.51 -7.53
CA LEU A 171 3.18 20.49 -7.98
C LEU A 171 3.10 19.20 -7.16
N SER A 172 2.39 19.24 -6.05
CA SER A 172 2.30 18.14 -5.11
C SER A 172 1.21 17.15 -5.51
N LEU A 173 1.58 15.89 -5.57
CA LEU A 173 0.64 14.76 -5.58
C LEU A 173 0.10 14.44 -4.18
N ILE A 174 0.40 15.27 -3.19
CA ILE A 174 -0.09 15.17 -1.83
C ILE A 174 -1.42 15.92 -1.77
N HIS A 175 -2.49 15.23 -2.05
CA HIS A 175 -3.81 15.69 -1.66
C HIS A 175 -4.08 15.15 -0.25
N ILE A 176 -4.24 16.06 0.69
CA ILE A 176 -4.69 15.77 2.06
C ILE A 176 -6.17 15.43 2.04
#